data_704c50f599ff25ff2880cd0a00e53e93
#
_entry.id   704c50f599ff25ff2880cd0a00e53e93
#
_cell.length_a   1.000
_cell.length_b   1.000
_cell.length_c   1.000
_cell.angle_alpha   90.00
_cell.angle_beta   90.00
_cell.angle_gamma   90.00
#
_symmetry.space_group_name_H-M   'P 1'
#
loop_
_entity.id
_entity.type
_entity.pdbx_description
1 polymer ?
#
loop_
_entity_poly.entity_id
_entity_poly.type
_entity_poly.pdbx_seq_one_letter_code
_entity_poly.pdbx_strand_id
1 'polypeptide(L)'
;MLCPHCRRRIQAAPYCCYCGQPTGAAARPVTRRRKRSNGSGTVYKVDGLAKPWRARVYKDGRFIQLGYYATLREAQAAVTPENVEAASSVYNYTFGQVWALVCQSAKFQALGQNQQVTLDGAYRRHLAGRIGGQKMRELRPRHYQPILDDLADEGYSESLCTKVLQVISKCTAWAMQNDLISQDYARLLYIDGDKSGERQVFTEDEIRTLFAHQGTRDVDIILVLIGTGMRPADLVKIRRDDAIDVDGHCLLLAGSKTKAGRGRPLYINSAVWPSFLRYYLAAAPGGYVFPSPAGKQLSLHNYRMREFYPALARLGIMPNPYRPDGSRVDDVPPRLVPYSCRHTFFTLAAQSGVRKDVMQRTGGHAIGSDITDRVYIHRAAQDMAAELDKLGDKLHQMGG
;
A
#
# COMPACT_ATOMS: atom_id res chain seq x y z
N MET A 1 -60.32 24.38 23.25
CA MET A 1 -61.73 24.81 23.40
C MET A 1 -62.46 23.97 24.43
N LEU A 2 -63.61 24.45 24.93
CA LEU A 2 -64.49 23.64 25.78
C LEU A 2 -65.49 22.92 24.91
N CYS A 3 -65.74 21.65 25.21
CA CYS A 3 -66.78 20.88 24.51
C CYS A 3 -68.17 21.47 24.84
N PRO A 4 -69.00 21.76 23.83
CA PRO A 4 -70.34 22.36 24.08
C PRO A 4 -71.30 21.41 24.83
N HIS A 5 -71.06 20.11 24.77
CA HIS A 5 -71.92 19.10 25.38
C HIS A 5 -71.46 18.70 26.81
N CYS A 6 -70.22 18.30 27.00
CA CYS A 6 -69.71 17.82 28.31
C CYS A 6 -68.87 18.86 29.08
N ARG A 7 -68.65 20.06 28.52
CA ARG A 7 -67.89 21.18 29.10
C ARG A 7 -66.43 20.89 29.48
N ARG A 8 -65.88 19.73 29.08
CA ARG A 8 -64.50 19.43 29.33
C ARG A 8 -63.58 20.16 28.34
N ARG A 9 -62.36 20.51 28.77
CA ARG A 9 -61.37 21.15 27.91
C ARG A 9 -60.81 20.14 26.94
N ILE A 10 -60.92 20.41 25.65
CA ILE A 10 -60.46 19.52 24.56
C ILE A 10 -59.61 20.28 23.55
N GLN A 11 -58.82 19.58 22.76
CA GLN A 11 -58.22 20.15 21.54
C GLN A 11 -59.33 20.36 20.50
N ALA A 12 -59.15 21.30 19.57
CA ALA A 12 -60.05 21.55 18.49
C ALA A 12 -60.11 20.30 17.54
N ALA A 13 -61.19 19.58 17.59
CA ALA A 13 -61.49 18.39 16.80
C ALA A 13 -62.98 18.28 16.46
N PRO A 14 -63.37 17.66 15.36
CA PRO A 14 -64.79 17.54 14.94
C PRO A 14 -65.68 16.88 16.00
N TYR A 15 -65.10 15.96 16.79
CA TYR A 15 -65.84 15.23 17.84
C TYR A 15 -65.08 15.34 19.18
N CYS A 16 -65.77 15.37 20.27
CA CYS A 16 -65.18 15.37 21.60
C CYS A 16 -64.64 14.01 21.98
N CYS A 17 -63.37 13.94 22.40
CA CYS A 17 -62.71 12.71 22.84
C CYS A 17 -63.27 12.10 24.13
N TYR A 18 -64.11 12.84 24.89
CA TYR A 18 -64.70 12.37 26.14
C TYR A 18 -66.16 11.93 26.00
N CYS A 19 -66.98 12.63 25.20
CA CYS A 19 -68.42 12.32 25.07
C CYS A 19 -68.85 11.90 23.66
N GLY A 20 -67.91 11.88 22.69
CA GLY A 20 -68.19 11.47 21.32
C GLY A 20 -69.04 12.42 20.50
N GLN A 21 -69.57 13.53 21.10
CA GLN A 21 -70.47 14.43 20.41
C GLN A 21 -69.76 15.42 19.51
N PRO A 22 -70.38 15.92 18.43
CA PRO A 22 -69.82 16.91 17.53
C PRO A 22 -69.48 18.21 18.30
N THR A 23 -68.32 18.77 18.03
CA THR A 23 -67.83 19.99 18.70
C THR A 23 -68.09 21.28 17.91
N GLY A 24 -68.58 21.17 16.68
CA GLY A 24 -68.71 22.28 15.73
C GLY A 24 -67.38 22.78 15.16
N ALA A 25 -66.24 22.19 15.56
CA ALA A 25 -64.95 22.52 14.95
C ALA A 25 -64.85 21.91 13.54
N ALA A 26 -64.46 22.71 12.55
CA ALA A 26 -64.24 22.24 11.20
C ALA A 26 -63.17 21.17 11.20
N ALA A 27 -63.40 20.03 10.50
CA ALA A 27 -62.37 19.02 10.27
C ALA A 27 -61.18 19.66 9.54
N ARG A 28 -59.98 19.53 10.10
CA ARG A 28 -58.79 19.91 9.35
C ARG A 28 -58.78 19.16 8.00
N PRO A 29 -58.63 19.88 6.88
CA PRO A 29 -58.58 19.19 5.58
C PRO A 29 -57.38 18.25 5.61
N VAL A 30 -57.64 16.96 5.54
CA VAL A 30 -56.63 15.97 5.34
C VAL A 30 -56.13 16.15 3.90
N THR A 31 -55.03 16.90 3.74
CA THR A 31 -54.35 16.94 2.44
C THR A 31 -53.87 15.54 2.11
N ARG A 32 -54.68 14.77 1.38
CA ARG A 32 -54.22 13.51 0.81
C ARG A 32 -53.02 13.85 -0.06
N ARG A 33 -51.81 13.46 0.39
CA ARG A 33 -50.64 13.49 -0.48
C ARG A 33 -51.01 12.73 -1.74
N ARG A 34 -51.01 13.41 -2.90
CA ARG A 34 -51.22 12.79 -4.19
C ARG A 34 -50.22 11.64 -4.29
N LYS A 35 -50.75 10.39 -4.46
CA LYS A 35 -49.89 9.26 -4.78
C LYS A 35 -49.21 9.59 -6.11
N ARG A 36 -47.88 9.64 -6.09
CA ARG A 36 -47.08 9.79 -7.30
C ARG A 36 -47.34 8.56 -8.19
N SER A 37 -47.28 8.72 -9.52
CA SER A 37 -47.38 7.62 -10.47
C SER A 37 -46.30 6.57 -10.20
N ASN A 38 -46.62 5.30 -10.41
CA ASN A 38 -45.61 4.22 -10.32
C ASN A 38 -44.47 4.52 -11.28
N GLY A 39 -43.21 4.41 -10.82
CA GLY A 39 -42.02 4.73 -11.60
C GLY A 39 -41.46 6.16 -11.38
N SER A 40 -42.18 7.08 -10.71
CA SER A 40 -41.72 8.46 -10.47
C SER A 40 -40.64 8.62 -9.44
N GLY A 41 -40.03 7.53 -8.94
CA GLY A 41 -38.97 7.53 -7.94
C GLY A 41 -39.40 8.02 -6.54
N THR A 42 -38.54 7.80 -5.59
CA THR A 42 -38.71 8.28 -4.20
C THR A 42 -37.52 9.15 -3.84
N VAL A 43 -37.79 10.39 -3.42
CA VAL A 43 -36.80 11.33 -2.91
C VAL A 43 -37.15 11.62 -1.46
N TYR A 44 -36.18 11.47 -0.55
CA TYR A 44 -36.37 11.74 0.87
C TYR A 44 -35.06 12.24 1.50
N LYS A 45 -35.21 12.93 2.64
CA LYS A 45 -34.09 13.49 3.38
C LYS A 45 -33.50 12.44 4.33
N VAL A 46 -32.20 12.36 4.39
CA VAL A 46 -31.42 11.55 5.34
C VAL A 46 -30.57 12.50 6.17
N ASP A 47 -30.82 12.56 7.47
CA ASP A 47 -30.14 13.51 8.34
C ASP A 47 -28.67 13.07 8.59
N GLY A 48 -27.81 14.05 8.91
CA GLY A 48 -26.40 13.80 9.23
C GLY A 48 -25.45 13.73 8.02
N LEU A 49 -25.92 13.96 6.79
CA LEU A 49 -25.09 13.94 5.58
C LEU A 49 -24.91 15.33 4.99
N ALA A 50 -23.73 15.62 4.43
CA ALA A 50 -23.45 16.87 3.71
C ALA A 50 -24.36 17.07 2.48
N LYS A 51 -24.81 15.96 1.85
CA LYS A 51 -25.81 15.93 0.80
C LYS A 51 -27.02 15.10 1.28
N PRO A 52 -28.00 15.72 1.94
CA PRO A 52 -29.00 14.98 2.68
C PRO A 52 -30.15 14.41 1.84
N TRP A 53 -30.25 14.76 0.57
CA TRP A 53 -31.38 14.31 -0.26
C TRP A 53 -31.02 13.08 -1.06
N ARG A 54 -31.68 11.95 -0.74
CA ARG A 54 -31.49 10.68 -1.41
C ARG A 54 -32.57 10.45 -2.45
N ALA A 55 -32.16 10.14 -3.71
CA ALA A 55 -33.06 9.73 -4.79
C ALA A 55 -32.91 8.24 -5.09
N ARG A 56 -34.05 7.54 -5.21
CA ARG A 56 -34.11 6.13 -5.61
C ARG A 56 -35.36 5.84 -6.44
N VAL A 57 -35.28 4.85 -7.30
CA VAL A 57 -36.40 4.36 -8.13
C VAL A 57 -36.60 2.87 -7.85
N TYR A 58 -37.85 2.43 -7.83
CA TYR A 58 -38.19 1.02 -7.78
C TYR A 58 -38.34 0.50 -9.21
N LYS A 59 -37.48 -0.43 -9.63
CA LYS A 59 -37.47 -1.05 -10.96
C LYS A 59 -37.08 -2.52 -10.82
N ASP A 60 -37.70 -3.41 -11.55
CA ASP A 60 -37.40 -4.85 -11.61
C ASP A 60 -37.31 -5.51 -10.20
N GLY A 61 -38.33 -5.23 -9.36
CA GLY A 61 -38.44 -5.86 -8.02
C GLY A 61 -37.51 -5.27 -6.95
N ARG A 62 -36.79 -4.17 -7.21
CA ARG A 62 -35.78 -3.58 -6.28
C ARG A 62 -35.74 -2.07 -6.34
N PHE A 63 -35.09 -1.46 -5.31
CA PHE A 63 -34.74 -0.05 -5.32
C PHE A 63 -33.36 0.15 -5.96
N ILE A 64 -33.34 0.98 -7.01
CA ILE A 64 -32.11 1.48 -7.64
C ILE A 64 -31.82 2.86 -7.06
N GLN A 65 -30.67 3.05 -6.47
CA GLN A 65 -30.24 4.33 -5.93
C GLN A 65 -29.63 5.18 -7.04
N LEU A 66 -30.06 6.45 -7.13
CA LEU A 66 -29.56 7.41 -8.11
C LEU A 66 -28.48 8.33 -7.52
N GLY A 67 -28.41 8.47 -6.20
CA GLY A 67 -27.41 9.25 -5.51
C GLY A 67 -27.93 10.09 -4.35
N TYR A 68 -26.99 10.89 -3.78
CA TYR A 68 -27.25 11.88 -2.73
C TYR A 68 -27.01 13.29 -3.26
N TYR A 69 -27.90 14.23 -2.96
CA TYR A 69 -27.91 15.58 -3.52
C TYR A 69 -28.01 16.63 -2.41
N ALA A 70 -27.50 17.83 -2.69
CA ALA A 70 -27.54 18.92 -1.73
C ALA A 70 -28.99 19.45 -1.53
N THR A 71 -29.78 19.49 -2.59
CA THR A 71 -31.14 20.01 -2.59
C THR A 71 -32.18 19.00 -3.03
N LEU A 72 -33.42 19.19 -2.58
CA LEU A 72 -34.58 18.40 -3.03
C LEU A 72 -34.78 18.51 -4.54
N ARG A 73 -34.56 19.69 -5.12
CA ARG A 73 -34.75 19.96 -6.55
C ARG A 73 -33.75 19.16 -7.41
N GLU A 74 -32.48 19.13 -7.01
CA GLU A 74 -31.47 18.32 -7.67
C GLU A 74 -31.78 16.83 -7.60
N ALA A 75 -32.17 16.34 -6.42
CA ALA A 75 -32.57 14.95 -6.22
C ALA A 75 -33.78 14.55 -7.08
N GLN A 76 -34.75 15.44 -7.26
CA GLN A 76 -35.91 15.22 -8.15
C GLN A 76 -35.51 15.26 -9.62
N ALA A 77 -34.65 16.18 -10.03
CA ALA A 77 -34.15 16.30 -11.40
C ALA A 77 -33.30 15.07 -11.82
N ALA A 78 -32.66 14.42 -10.85
CA ALA A 78 -31.87 13.20 -11.13
C ALA A 78 -32.73 11.96 -11.44
N VAL A 79 -34.03 12.00 -11.20
CA VAL A 79 -34.93 10.87 -11.52
C VAL A 79 -35.35 10.94 -12.99
N THR A 80 -34.43 10.58 -13.89
CA THR A 80 -34.65 10.47 -15.33
C THR A 80 -34.51 9.03 -15.80
N PRO A 81 -35.13 8.61 -16.91
CA PRO A 81 -34.95 7.27 -17.47
C PRO A 81 -33.51 6.93 -17.74
N GLU A 82 -32.70 7.89 -18.24
CA GLU A 82 -31.28 7.71 -18.56
C GLU A 82 -30.45 7.44 -17.30
N ASN A 83 -30.68 8.20 -16.23
CA ASN A 83 -30.00 8.00 -14.95
C ASN A 83 -30.41 6.69 -14.28
N VAL A 84 -31.68 6.28 -14.42
CA VAL A 84 -32.16 4.99 -13.93
C VAL A 84 -31.50 3.85 -14.70
N GLU A 85 -31.34 3.95 -16.00
CA GLU A 85 -30.69 2.94 -16.82
C GLU A 85 -29.19 2.85 -16.49
N ALA A 86 -28.50 3.97 -16.40
CA ALA A 86 -27.09 4.04 -16.01
C ALA A 86 -26.86 3.41 -14.63
N ALA A 87 -27.67 3.78 -13.63
CA ALA A 87 -27.58 3.20 -12.27
C ALA A 87 -27.96 1.71 -12.26
N SER A 88 -28.85 1.27 -13.15
CA SER A 88 -29.23 -0.15 -13.31
C SER A 88 -28.09 -0.96 -13.91
N SER A 89 -27.32 -0.42 -14.86
CA SER A 89 -26.15 -1.07 -15.45
C SER A 89 -25.04 -1.23 -14.41
N VAL A 90 -24.72 -0.18 -13.64
CA VAL A 90 -23.75 -0.22 -12.52
C VAL A 90 -24.13 -1.31 -11.52
N TYR A 91 -25.42 -1.46 -11.21
CA TYR A 91 -25.90 -2.47 -10.28
C TYR A 91 -25.61 -3.91 -10.72
N ASN A 92 -25.44 -4.16 -11.98
CA ASN A 92 -25.12 -5.47 -12.54
C ASN A 92 -23.63 -5.70 -12.80
N TYR A 93 -22.76 -4.75 -12.46
CA TYR A 93 -21.35 -4.93 -12.69
C TYR A 93 -20.80 -6.18 -12.00
N THR A 94 -20.00 -6.92 -12.77
CA THR A 94 -19.25 -8.06 -12.25
C THR A 94 -18.04 -7.57 -11.47
N PHE A 95 -17.43 -8.45 -10.68
CA PHE A 95 -16.20 -8.16 -9.96
C PHE A 95 -15.08 -7.70 -10.90
N GLY A 96 -14.96 -8.34 -12.08
CA GLY A 96 -13.96 -7.96 -13.08
C GLY A 96 -14.21 -6.59 -13.70
N GLN A 97 -15.46 -6.21 -13.95
CA GLN A 97 -15.81 -4.87 -14.42
C GLN A 97 -15.51 -3.81 -13.34
N VAL A 98 -15.80 -4.11 -12.07
CA VAL A 98 -15.42 -3.24 -10.95
C VAL A 98 -13.91 -3.11 -10.84
N TRP A 99 -13.15 -4.20 -11.00
CA TRP A 99 -11.68 -4.13 -11.01
C TRP A 99 -11.16 -3.23 -12.14
N ALA A 100 -11.70 -3.35 -13.34
CA ALA A 100 -11.32 -2.48 -14.46
C ALA A 100 -11.56 -0.99 -14.15
N LEU A 101 -12.69 -0.65 -13.52
CA LEU A 101 -12.98 0.73 -13.08
C LEU A 101 -12.06 1.20 -11.96
N VAL A 102 -11.74 0.33 -11.00
CA VAL A 102 -10.75 0.60 -9.95
C VAL A 102 -9.40 0.91 -10.57
N CYS A 103 -8.95 0.13 -11.56
CA CYS A 103 -7.69 0.37 -12.26
C CYS A 103 -7.64 1.73 -12.98
N GLN A 104 -8.77 2.22 -13.48
CA GLN A 104 -8.87 3.54 -14.11
C GLN A 104 -8.98 4.70 -13.12
N SER A 105 -9.23 4.43 -11.85
CA SER A 105 -9.40 5.46 -10.83
C SER A 105 -8.10 6.25 -10.57
N ALA A 106 -8.22 7.55 -10.29
CA ALA A 106 -7.07 8.40 -9.94
C ALA A 106 -6.26 7.85 -8.76
N LYS A 107 -6.92 7.23 -7.76
CA LYS A 107 -6.26 6.59 -6.61
C LYS A 107 -5.39 5.41 -7.02
N PHE A 108 -5.83 4.61 -7.98
CA PHE A 108 -5.04 3.47 -8.47
C PHE A 108 -3.89 3.95 -9.36
N GLN A 109 -4.15 4.91 -10.23
CA GLN A 109 -3.14 5.48 -11.13
C GLN A 109 -2.03 6.24 -10.39
N ALA A 110 -2.32 6.78 -9.20
CA ALA A 110 -1.32 7.39 -8.32
C ALA A 110 -0.38 6.37 -7.64
N LEU A 111 -0.68 5.07 -7.71
CA LEU A 111 0.23 4.03 -7.22
C LEU A 111 1.47 3.94 -8.11
N GLY A 112 2.61 3.54 -7.53
CA GLY A 112 3.79 3.24 -8.33
C GLY A 112 3.54 2.08 -9.31
N GLN A 113 4.13 2.16 -10.50
CA GLN A 113 3.92 1.19 -11.59
C GLN A 113 4.08 -0.27 -11.16
N ASN A 114 5.12 -0.58 -10.37
CA ASN A 114 5.34 -1.94 -9.86
C ASN A 114 4.19 -2.42 -8.97
N GLN A 115 3.57 -1.53 -8.20
CA GLN A 115 2.44 -1.88 -7.36
C GLN A 115 1.18 -2.13 -8.18
N GLN A 116 0.95 -1.32 -9.24
CA GLN A 116 -0.15 -1.54 -10.18
C GLN A 116 -0.03 -2.91 -10.85
N VAL A 117 1.17 -3.23 -11.40
CA VAL A 117 1.46 -4.53 -12.04
C VAL A 117 1.28 -5.69 -11.07
N THR A 118 1.72 -5.53 -9.81
CA THR A 118 1.59 -6.58 -8.78
C THR A 118 0.14 -6.86 -8.44
N LEU A 119 -0.68 -5.82 -8.24
CA LEU A 119 -2.10 -5.97 -7.92
C LEU A 119 -2.89 -6.52 -9.11
N ASP A 120 -2.62 -6.05 -10.32
CA ASP A 120 -3.27 -6.58 -11.52
C ASP A 120 -2.88 -8.05 -11.76
N GLY A 121 -1.63 -8.41 -11.52
CA GLY A 121 -1.17 -9.79 -11.54
C GLY A 121 -1.86 -10.68 -10.50
N ALA A 122 -2.10 -10.18 -9.29
CA ALA A 122 -2.86 -10.88 -8.26
C ALA A 122 -4.31 -11.10 -8.69
N TYR A 123 -4.97 -10.08 -9.26
CA TYR A 123 -6.31 -10.21 -9.81
C TYR A 123 -6.37 -11.29 -10.89
N ARG A 124 -5.52 -11.18 -11.93
CA ARG A 124 -5.57 -12.08 -13.09
C ARG A 124 -5.35 -13.53 -12.73
N ARG A 125 -4.40 -13.82 -11.84
CA ARG A 125 -4.02 -15.20 -11.48
C ARG A 125 -4.98 -15.85 -10.49
N HIS A 126 -5.50 -15.08 -9.52
CA HIS A 126 -6.17 -15.68 -8.37
C HIS A 126 -7.65 -15.32 -8.23
N LEU A 127 -8.12 -14.24 -8.86
CA LEU A 127 -9.50 -13.75 -8.71
C LEU A 127 -10.31 -13.81 -10.00
N ALA A 128 -9.70 -13.53 -11.15
CA ALA A 128 -10.42 -13.41 -12.42
C ALA A 128 -11.20 -14.67 -12.79
N GLY A 129 -10.57 -15.84 -12.71
CA GLY A 129 -11.20 -17.13 -13.02
C GLY A 129 -12.19 -17.61 -11.97
N ARG A 130 -12.05 -17.18 -10.71
CA ARG A 130 -12.89 -17.65 -9.58
C ARG A 130 -14.15 -16.81 -9.41
N ILE A 131 -14.00 -15.48 -9.39
CA ILE A 131 -15.12 -14.56 -9.09
C ILE A 131 -15.28 -13.41 -10.11
N GLY A 132 -14.38 -13.29 -11.09
CA GLY A 132 -14.38 -12.17 -12.05
C GLY A 132 -15.69 -11.97 -12.80
N GLY A 133 -16.38 -13.06 -13.14
CA GLY A 133 -17.69 -13.03 -13.81
C GLY A 133 -18.89 -12.89 -12.88
N GLN A 134 -18.71 -12.97 -11.56
CA GLN A 134 -19.81 -12.90 -10.62
C GLN A 134 -20.23 -11.44 -10.37
N LYS A 135 -21.52 -11.21 -10.18
CA LYS A 135 -22.03 -9.86 -9.89
C LYS A 135 -21.54 -9.38 -8.52
N MET A 136 -20.91 -8.22 -8.51
CA MET A 136 -20.30 -7.63 -7.30
C MET A 136 -21.26 -7.58 -6.11
N ARG A 137 -22.53 -7.25 -6.36
CA ARG A 137 -23.60 -7.17 -5.34
C ARG A 137 -23.95 -8.51 -4.69
N GLU A 138 -23.64 -9.63 -5.34
CA GLU A 138 -23.97 -10.99 -4.87
C GLU A 138 -22.84 -11.61 -4.08
N LEU A 139 -21.64 -11.07 -4.21
CA LEU A 139 -20.46 -11.51 -3.48
C LEU A 139 -20.57 -11.19 -1.98
N ARG A 140 -20.13 -12.11 -1.15
CA ARG A 140 -20.15 -12.06 0.31
C ARG A 140 -18.84 -12.63 0.84
N PRO A 141 -18.49 -12.46 2.13
CA PRO A 141 -17.26 -13.03 2.71
C PRO A 141 -17.08 -14.52 2.39
N ARG A 142 -18.14 -15.31 2.40
CA ARG A 142 -18.12 -16.73 2.04
C ARG A 142 -17.63 -17.05 0.62
N HIS A 143 -17.59 -16.06 -0.27
CA HIS A 143 -17.06 -16.23 -1.63
C HIS A 143 -15.60 -15.77 -1.75
N TYR A 144 -15.16 -14.90 -0.85
CA TYR A 144 -13.80 -14.36 -0.83
C TYR A 144 -12.86 -15.19 0.06
N GLN A 145 -13.33 -15.58 1.26
CA GLN A 145 -12.50 -16.26 2.24
C GLN A 145 -11.91 -17.56 1.70
N PRO A 146 -12.68 -18.46 1.03
CA PRO A 146 -12.12 -19.70 0.50
C PRO A 146 -10.99 -19.49 -0.51
N ILE A 147 -10.98 -18.34 -1.22
CA ILE A 147 -9.88 -18.01 -2.14
C ILE A 147 -8.57 -17.76 -1.36
N LEU A 148 -8.66 -17.11 -0.21
CA LEU A 148 -7.50 -16.83 0.64
C LEU A 148 -7.04 -18.10 1.36
N ASP A 149 -7.99 -18.94 1.79
CA ASP A 149 -7.73 -20.22 2.46
C ASP A 149 -7.03 -21.19 1.48
N ASP A 150 -7.58 -21.36 0.26
CA ASP A 150 -6.95 -22.19 -0.79
C ASP A 150 -5.51 -21.74 -1.09
N LEU A 151 -5.26 -20.40 -1.14
CA LEU A 151 -3.91 -19.89 -1.39
C LEU A 151 -2.96 -20.20 -0.23
N ALA A 152 -3.44 -20.18 1.01
CA ALA A 152 -2.64 -20.56 2.16
C ALA A 152 -2.33 -22.07 2.13
N ASP A 153 -3.32 -22.91 1.84
CA ASP A 153 -3.20 -24.37 1.72
C ASP A 153 -2.26 -24.79 0.56
N GLU A 154 -2.28 -24.03 -0.56
CA GLU A 154 -1.35 -24.20 -1.67
C GLU A 154 0.08 -23.71 -1.34
N GLY A 155 0.33 -23.20 -0.11
CA GLY A 155 1.65 -22.76 0.35
C GLY A 155 2.09 -21.39 -0.17
N TYR A 156 1.17 -20.57 -0.67
CA TYR A 156 1.51 -19.19 -1.03
C TYR A 156 1.81 -18.34 0.20
N SER A 157 2.77 -17.43 0.05
CA SER A 157 3.18 -16.53 1.15
C SER A 157 2.05 -15.60 1.60
N GLU A 158 2.01 -15.28 2.90
CA GLU A 158 1.13 -14.24 3.46
C GLU A 158 1.17 -12.93 2.66
N SER A 159 2.35 -12.58 2.12
CA SER A 159 2.52 -11.39 1.27
C SER A 159 1.69 -11.46 -0.01
N LEU A 160 1.57 -12.62 -0.65
CA LEU A 160 0.72 -12.79 -1.84
C LEU A 160 -0.76 -12.73 -1.44
N CYS A 161 -1.17 -13.46 -0.40
CA CYS A 161 -2.55 -13.43 0.11
C CYS A 161 -2.97 -11.99 0.45
N THR A 162 -2.06 -11.22 1.06
CA THR A 162 -2.27 -9.78 1.31
C THR A 162 -2.50 -8.99 0.01
N LYS A 163 -1.83 -9.31 -1.12
CA LYS A 163 -2.08 -8.63 -2.40
C LYS A 163 -3.45 -8.99 -2.98
N VAL A 164 -3.86 -10.23 -2.86
CA VAL A 164 -5.21 -10.68 -3.25
C VAL A 164 -6.27 -9.96 -2.42
N LEU A 165 -6.10 -9.92 -1.09
CA LEU A 165 -6.99 -9.19 -0.19
C LEU A 165 -7.04 -7.68 -0.51
N GLN A 166 -5.91 -7.06 -0.89
CA GLN A 166 -5.88 -5.66 -1.33
C GLN A 166 -6.71 -5.40 -2.58
N VAL A 167 -6.75 -6.34 -3.55
CA VAL A 167 -7.62 -6.25 -4.73
C VAL A 167 -9.09 -6.32 -4.30
N ILE A 168 -9.44 -7.30 -3.47
CA ILE A 168 -10.80 -7.46 -2.94
C ILE A 168 -11.22 -6.18 -2.20
N SER A 169 -10.38 -5.65 -1.32
CA SER A 169 -10.64 -4.42 -0.55
C SER A 169 -10.87 -3.20 -1.44
N LYS A 170 -10.12 -3.05 -2.52
CA LYS A 170 -10.34 -1.95 -3.47
C LYS A 170 -11.68 -2.08 -4.21
N CYS A 171 -12.06 -3.30 -4.60
CA CYS A 171 -13.33 -3.56 -5.25
C CYS A 171 -14.52 -3.39 -4.29
N THR A 172 -14.42 -3.88 -3.05
CA THR A 172 -15.50 -3.71 -2.05
C THR A 172 -15.66 -2.25 -1.65
N ALA A 173 -14.56 -1.49 -1.49
CA ALA A 173 -14.62 -0.07 -1.24
C ALA A 173 -15.29 0.71 -2.38
N TRP A 174 -14.96 0.38 -3.63
CA TRP A 174 -15.61 0.97 -4.80
C TRP A 174 -17.11 0.61 -4.84
N ALA A 175 -17.44 -0.65 -4.60
CA ALA A 175 -18.82 -1.14 -4.60
C ALA A 175 -19.67 -0.48 -3.49
N MET A 176 -19.08 -0.25 -2.32
CA MET A 176 -19.74 0.47 -1.22
C MET A 176 -19.96 1.95 -1.57
N GLN A 177 -18.99 2.61 -2.20
CA GLN A 177 -19.14 4.00 -2.66
C GLN A 177 -20.24 4.17 -3.71
N ASN A 178 -20.53 3.11 -4.47
CA ASN A 178 -21.57 3.09 -5.52
C ASN A 178 -22.85 2.35 -5.07
N ASP A 179 -23.03 2.13 -3.77
CA ASP A 179 -24.22 1.52 -3.16
C ASP A 179 -24.58 0.10 -3.68
N LEU A 180 -23.59 -0.62 -4.22
CA LEU A 180 -23.75 -2.01 -4.64
C LEU A 180 -23.79 -2.99 -3.47
N ILE A 181 -23.07 -2.64 -2.40
CA ILE A 181 -23.01 -3.39 -1.14
C ILE A 181 -23.16 -2.42 0.03
N SER A 182 -23.69 -2.89 1.14
CA SER A 182 -24.00 -2.09 2.32
C SER A 182 -22.83 -1.97 3.31
N GLN A 183 -21.81 -2.82 3.19
CA GLN A 183 -20.66 -2.85 4.10
C GLN A 183 -19.40 -3.32 3.38
N ASP A 184 -18.24 -2.96 3.94
CA ASP A 184 -16.94 -3.39 3.43
C ASP A 184 -16.64 -4.82 3.87
N TYR A 185 -16.94 -5.79 3.01
CA TYR A 185 -16.74 -7.21 3.28
C TYR A 185 -15.25 -7.60 3.42
N ALA A 186 -14.33 -6.83 2.85
CA ALA A 186 -12.90 -7.12 2.96
C ALA A 186 -12.39 -7.03 4.41
N ARG A 187 -13.04 -6.24 5.26
CA ARG A 187 -12.69 -6.12 6.69
C ARG A 187 -13.04 -7.36 7.52
N LEU A 188 -13.88 -8.23 6.97
CA LEU A 188 -14.31 -9.47 7.62
C LEU A 188 -13.43 -10.66 7.21
N LEU A 189 -12.49 -10.45 6.29
CA LEU A 189 -11.59 -11.47 5.79
C LEU A 189 -10.31 -11.49 6.61
N TYR A 190 -9.76 -12.68 6.78
CA TYR A 190 -8.48 -12.91 7.44
C TYR A 190 -7.56 -13.72 6.52
N ILE A 191 -6.29 -13.67 6.80
CA ILE A 191 -5.25 -14.46 6.15
C ILE A 191 -4.69 -15.40 7.22
N ASP A 192 -4.91 -16.69 7.02
CA ASP A 192 -4.31 -17.74 7.81
C ASP A 192 -3.20 -18.36 6.97
N GLY A 193 -2.03 -17.80 7.05
CA GLY A 193 -0.88 -18.25 6.27
C GLY A 193 0.39 -18.11 7.06
N ASP A 194 1.33 -18.99 6.79
CA ASP A 194 2.65 -18.92 7.38
C ASP A 194 3.27 -17.55 7.13
N LYS A 195 3.65 -16.89 8.22
CA LYS A 195 4.48 -15.69 8.13
C LYS A 195 5.69 -16.06 7.31
N SER A 196 5.94 -15.31 6.24
CA SER A 196 7.14 -15.48 5.42
C SER A 196 8.32 -15.76 6.35
N GLY A 197 9.04 -16.86 6.09
CA GLY A 197 10.13 -17.32 6.94
C GLY A 197 11.10 -16.20 7.30
N GLU A 198 11.81 -16.32 8.41
CA GLU A 198 12.77 -15.33 8.89
C GLU A 198 13.69 -14.91 7.74
N ARG A 199 13.83 -13.59 7.58
CA ARG A 199 14.69 -13.02 6.56
C ARG A 199 16.13 -13.38 6.86
N GLN A 200 16.71 -14.17 5.98
CA GLN A 200 18.07 -14.64 6.14
C GLN A 200 19.09 -13.49 6.02
N VAL A 201 20.08 -13.51 6.88
CA VAL A 201 21.20 -12.58 6.93
C VAL A 201 22.50 -13.31 6.59
N PHE A 202 23.54 -12.57 6.22
CA PHE A 202 24.88 -13.11 6.08
C PHE A 202 25.43 -13.50 7.45
N THR A 203 26.08 -14.67 7.54
CA THR A 203 26.81 -15.10 8.73
C THR A 203 28.14 -14.34 8.84
N GLU A 204 28.76 -14.38 10.02
CA GLU A 204 30.07 -13.76 10.22
C GLU A 204 31.16 -14.37 9.31
N ASP A 205 31.15 -15.70 9.10
CA ASP A 205 32.10 -16.37 8.23
C ASP A 205 31.92 -16.02 6.75
N GLU A 206 30.66 -15.83 6.32
CA GLU A 206 30.37 -15.34 4.98
C GLU A 206 30.86 -13.90 4.78
N ILE A 207 30.74 -13.06 5.81
CA ILE A 207 31.23 -11.68 5.77
C ILE A 207 32.77 -11.68 5.74
N ARG A 208 33.46 -12.52 6.54
CA ARG A 208 34.93 -12.70 6.44
C ARG A 208 35.35 -13.14 5.05
N THR A 209 34.61 -14.08 4.45
CA THR A 209 34.86 -14.51 3.07
C THR A 209 34.72 -13.36 2.08
N LEU A 210 33.72 -12.48 2.25
CA LEU A 210 33.56 -11.31 1.40
C LEU A 210 34.74 -10.34 1.57
N PHE A 211 35.19 -10.04 2.80
CA PHE A 211 36.35 -9.18 3.04
C PHE A 211 37.66 -9.75 2.47
N ALA A 212 37.84 -11.07 2.56
CA ALA A 212 39.03 -11.74 1.96
C ALA A 212 39.07 -11.59 0.42
N HIS A 213 37.94 -11.25 -0.21
CA HIS A 213 37.86 -11.02 -1.66
C HIS A 213 37.49 -9.58 -2.01
N GLN A 214 37.67 -8.63 -1.05
CA GLN A 214 37.49 -7.21 -1.27
C GLN A 214 38.37 -6.72 -2.42
N GLY A 215 37.87 -5.79 -3.23
CA GLY A 215 38.62 -5.26 -4.38
C GLY A 215 38.03 -5.68 -5.71
N THR A 216 37.12 -6.67 -5.73
CA THR A 216 36.32 -6.99 -6.92
C THR A 216 34.97 -6.28 -6.84
N ARG A 217 34.50 -5.78 -7.98
CA ARG A 217 33.29 -4.93 -8.04
C ARG A 217 32.05 -5.57 -7.41
N ASP A 218 31.80 -6.81 -7.73
CA ASP A 218 30.63 -7.57 -7.26
C ASP A 218 30.64 -7.76 -5.74
N VAL A 219 31.82 -8.06 -5.17
CA VAL A 219 32.00 -8.18 -3.70
C VAL A 219 31.97 -6.82 -3.02
N ASP A 220 32.63 -5.80 -3.58
CA ASP A 220 32.64 -4.44 -3.03
C ASP A 220 31.21 -3.87 -2.92
N ILE A 221 30.34 -4.11 -3.91
CA ILE A 221 28.94 -3.69 -3.85
C ILE A 221 28.20 -4.38 -2.70
N ILE A 222 28.42 -5.69 -2.49
CA ILE A 222 27.82 -6.43 -1.37
C ILE A 222 28.28 -5.86 -0.04
N LEU A 223 29.58 -5.64 0.13
CA LEU A 223 30.18 -5.06 1.35
C LEU A 223 29.66 -3.66 1.63
N VAL A 224 29.58 -2.79 0.61
CA VAL A 224 29.00 -1.45 0.74
C VAL A 224 27.53 -1.52 1.16
N LEU A 225 26.74 -2.44 0.61
CA LEU A 225 25.35 -2.63 1.04
C LEU A 225 25.23 -3.13 2.48
N ILE A 226 26.11 -4.06 2.91
CA ILE A 226 26.16 -4.54 4.31
C ILE A 226 26.63 -3.43 5.24
N GLY A 227 27.66 -2.67 4.88
CA GLY A 227 28.22 -1.65 5.75
C GLY A 227 27.41 -0.36 5.87
N THR A 228 26.48 -0.12 4.95
CA THR A 228 25.67 1.12 4.94
C THR A 228 24.19 0.87 5.23
N GLY A 229 23.70 -0.35 5.08
CA GLY A 229 22.28 -0.69 5.20
C GLY A 229 21.38 0.01 4.18
N MET A 230 21.94 0.64 3.14
CA MET A 230 21.12 1.28 2.10
C MET A 230 20.30 0.26 1.31
N ARG A 231 19.22 0.72 0.70
CA ARG A 231 18.46 -0.16 -0.19
C ARG A 231 19.24 -0.39 -1.48
N PRO A 232 19.30 -1.61 -2.02
CA PRO A 232 19.94 -1.86 -3.31
C PRO A 232 19.43 -0.94 -4.44
N ALA A 233 18.14 -0.55 -4.36
CA ALA A 233 17.54 0.39 -5.30
C ALA A 233 18.05 1.84 -5.15
N ASP A 234 18.59 2.22 -4.00
CA ASP A 234 19.19 3.53 -3.79
C ASP A 234 20.65 3.50 -4.25
N LEU A 235 21.41 2.42 -4.00
CA LEU A 235 22.78 2.26 -4.44
C LEU A 235 22.95 2.42 -5.95
N VAL A 236 22.12 1.78 -6.76
CA VAL A 236 22.22 1.85 -8.22
C VAL A 236 21.88 3.22 -8.81
N LYS A 237 21.45 4.17 -7.98
CA LYS A 237 21.12 5.55 -8.38
C LYS A 237 22.17 6.57 -7.99
N ILE A 238 23.15 6.20 -7.17
CA ILE A 238 24.19 7.11 -6.70
C ILE A 238 24.99 7.62 -7.89
N ARG A 239 25.14 8.93 -7.97
CA ARG A 239 25.88 9.62 -9.01
C ARG A 239 27.16 10.25 -8.46
N ARG A 240 28.11 10.49 -9.35
CA ARG A 240 29.36 11.20 -9.02
C ARG A 240 29.11 12.63 -8.52
N ASP A 241 27.98 13.24 -8.93
CA ASP A 241 27.62 14.61 -8.54
C ASP A 241 26.80 14.66 -7.24
N ASP A 242 26.44 13.51 -6.66
CA ASP A 242 25.80 13.50 -5.34
C ASP A 242 26.77 14.07 -4.31
N ALA A 243 26.25 14.92 -3.41
CA ALA A 243 27.07 15.59 -2.41
C ALA A 243 27.70 14.55 -1.45
N ILE A 244 29.01 14.63 -1.29
CA ILE A 244 29.80 13.76 -0.42
C ILE A 244 30.70 14.60 0.48
N ASP A 245 30.75 14.23 1.74
CA ASP A 245 31.77 14.63 2.71
C ASP A 245 32.78 13.50 2.82
N VAL A 246 33.96 13.70 2.23
CA VAL A 246 35.01 12.68 2.17
C VAL A 246 35.61 12.43 3.55
N ASP A 247 35.85 13.47 4.33
CA ASP A 247 36.45 13.38 5.65
C ASP A 247 35.46 12.79 6.68
N GLY A 248 34.19 13.15 6.57
CA GLY A 248 33.11 12.61 7.41
C GLY A 248 32.51 11.30 6.91
N HIS A 249 33.01 10.72 5.80
CA HIS A 249 32.50 9.50 5.20
C HIS A 249 30.98 9.53 4.98
N CYS A 250 30.42 10.70 4.63
CA CYS A 250 28.99 10.92 4.53
C CYS A 250 28.55 11.26 3.11
N LEU A 251 27.50 10.64 2.64
CA LEU A 251 26.86 10.85 1.34
C LEU A 251 25.44 11.33 1.54
N LEU A 252 25.02 12.39 0.82
CA LEU A 252 23.62 12.81 0.75
C LEU A 252 22.91 12.05 -0.37
N LEU A 253 21.96 11.16 -0.01
CA LEU A 253 21.18 10.40 -0.98
C LEU A 253 20.11 11.29 -1.64
N ALA A 254 20.36 11.73 -2.89
CA ALA A 254 19.41 12.54 -3.65
C ALA A 254 18.15 11.74 -4.08
N GLY A 255 18.33 10.48 -4.43
CA GLY A 255 17.29 9.65 -5.03
C GLY A 255 16.83 8.48 -4.15
N SER A 256 15.82 8.66 -3.28
CA SER A 256 15.23 7.56 -2.52
C SER A 256 13.77 7.32 -2.88
N LYS A 257 13.31 6.06 -2.71
CA LYS A 257 11.92 5.64 -2.95
C LYS A 257 10.92 6.36 -2.04
N THR A 258 11.32 6.69 -0.82
CA THR A 258 10.43 7.28 0.19
C THR A 258 10.74 8.77 0.39
N LYS A 259 9.71 9.56 0.72
CA LYS A 259 9.87 10.99 1.02
C LYS A 259 10.85 11.23 2.17
N ALA A 260 10.81 10.39 3.21
CA ALA A 260 11.74 10.43 4.36
C ALA A 260 13.17 9.98 4.02
N GLY A 261 13.37 9.31 2.89
CA GLY A 261 14.69 8.87 2.45
C GLY A 261 15.42 9.85 1.52
N ARG A 262 14.74 10.88 1.02
CA ARG A 262 15.33 11.87 0.10
C ARG A 262 16.12 12.90 0.88
N GLY A 263 17.34 13.19 0.42
CA GLY A 263 18.21 14.18 1.05
C GLY A 263 18.71 13.76 2.44
N ARG A 264 18.59 12.47 2.79
CA ARG A 264 19.13 11.98 4.07
C ARG A 264 20.64 11.78 3.98
N PRO A 265 21.39 12.15 5.03
CA PRO A 265 22.79 11.76 5.15
C PRO A 265 22.88 10.23 5.32
N LEU A 266 23.83 9.63 4.62
CA LEU A 266 24.20 8.24 4.76
C LEU A 266 25.68 8.17 5.14
N TYR A 267 25.93 7.69 6.35
CA TYR A 267 27.29 7.42 6.79
C TYR A 267 27.77 6.08 6.22
N ILE A 268 28.98 6.06 5.67
CA ILE A 268 29.63 4.86 5.13
C ILE A 268 30.77 4.54 6.10
N ASN A 269 30.62 3.44 6.86
CA ASN A 269 31.63 3.12 7.87
C ASN A 269 33.03 2.87 7.26
N SER A 270 34.06 3.06 8.10
CA SER A 270 35.47 3.00 7.68
C SER A 270 35.86 1.67 7.05
N ALA A 271 35.26 0.54 7.44
CA ALA A 271 35.60 -0.78 6.90
C ALA A 271 35.25 -0.93 5.41
N VAL A 272 34.21 -0.25 4.94
CA VAL A 272 33.74 -0.35 3.53
C VAL A 272 33.94 0.96 2.75
N TRP A 273 34.41 2.02 3.42
CA TRP A 273 34.70 3.30 2.79
C TRP A 273 35.70 3.21 1.63
N PRO A 274 36.83 2.47 1.73
CA PRO A 274 37.76 2.34 0.62
C PRO A 274 37.14 1.71 -0.62
N SER A 275 36.25 0.72 -0.44
CA SER A 275 35.50 0.09 -1.54
C SER A 275 34.57 1.08 -2.22
N PHE A 276 33.79 1.85 -1.46
CA PHE A 276 32.91 2.86 -2.03
C PHE A 276 33.68 3.98 -2.73
N LEU A 277 34.69 4.55 -2.07
CA LEU A 277 35.47 5.69 -2.57
C LEU A 277 36.15 5.38 -3.90
N ARG A 278 36.66 4.16 -4.07
CA ARG A 278 37.28 3.71 -5.33
C ARG A 278 36.34 3.91 -6.52
N TYR A 279 35.10 3.47 -6.42
CA TYR A 279 34.13 3.59 -7.52
C TYR A 279 33.58 5.01 -7.64
N TYR A 280 33.44 5.72 -6.52
CA TYR A 280 33.04 7.12 -6.54
C TYR A 280 34.03 8.00 -7.30
N LEU A 281 35.34 7.83 -7.04
CA LEU A 281 36.41 8.59 -7.71
C LEU A 281 36.58 8.19 -9.19
N ALA A 282 36.36 6.92 -9.52
CA ALA A 282 36.45 6.41 -10.89
C ALA A 282 35.25 6.78 -11.77
N ALA A 283 34.13 7.18 -11.18
CA ALA A 283 32.93 7.54 -11.92
C ALA A 283 33.13 8.85 -12.70
N ALA A 284 32.68 8.87 -13.95
CA ALA A 284 32.70 10.09 -14.76
C ALA A 284 31.76 11.18 -14.16
N PRO A 285 32.06 12.47 -14.37
CA PRO A 285 31.15 13.55 -13.99
C PRO A 285 29.74 13.31 -14.55
N GLY A 286 28.71 13.46 -13.71
CA GLY A 286 27.31 13.15 -14.06
C GLY A 286 27.01 11.66 -14.21
N GLY A 287 28.01 10.79 -14.12
CA GLY A 287 27.86 9.33 -14.24
C GLY A 287 27.36 8.65 -12.97
N TYR A 288 27.04 7.38 -13.07
CA TYR A 288 26.68 6.54 -11.92
C TYR A 288 27.95 5.99 -11.25
N VAL A 289 27.94 5.89 -9.92
CA VAL A 289 29.06 5.31 -9.14
C VAL A 289 29.20 3.81 -9.46
N PHE A 290 28.09 3.13 -9.61
CA PHE A 290 28.04 1.72 -10.04
C PHE A 290 27.29 1.59 -11.36
N PRO A 291 27.92 1.97 -12.50
CA PRO A 291 27.23 1.93 -13.79
C PRO A 291 27.04 0.51 -14.30
N SER A 292 26.10 0.33 -15.23
CA SER A 292 26.07 -0.87 -16.08
C SER A 292 27.30 -0.90 -17.01
N PRO A 293 27.61 -2.03 -17.67
CA PRO A 293 28.70 -2.10 -18.66
C PRO A 293 28.60 -1.05 -19.80
N ALA A 294 27.39 -0.55 -20.07
CA ALA A 294 27.15 0.51 -21.06
C ALA A 294 27.23 1.94 -20.45
N GLY A 295 27.75 2.12 -19.23
CA GLY A 295 27.82 3.42 -18.57
C GLY A 295 26.50 3.97 -18.06
N LYS A 296 25.40 3.26 -18.22
CA LYS A 296 24.04 3.67 -17.81
C LYS A 296 23.74 3.19 -16.38
N GLN A 297 22.58 3.62 -15.86
CA GLN A 297 22.10 3.12 -14.58
C GLN A 297 22.01 1.58 -14.57
N LEU A 298 22.64 0.96 -13.56
CA LEU A 298 22.54 -0.48 -13.32
C LEU A 298 21.12 -0.84 -12.92
N SER A 299 20.49 -1.79 -13.61
CA SER A 299 19.20 -2.31 -13.15
C SER A 299 19.39 -3.30 -12.00
N LEU A 300 18.49 -3.30 -11.03
CA LEU A 300 18.53 -4.27 -9.92
C LEU A 300 18.40 -5.71 -10.39
N HIS A 301 17.68 -5.95 -11.49
CA HIS A 301 17.59 -7.27 -12.10
C HIS A 301 18.96 -7.73 -12.60
N ASN A 302 19.64 -6.88 -13.38
CA ASN A 302 20.97 -7.22 -13.91
C ASN A 302 22.00 -7.37 -12.79
N TYR A 303 21.99 -6.49 -11.78
CA TYR A 303 22.85 -6.62 -10.61
C TYR A 303 22.67 -7.99 -9.93
N ARG A 304 21.41 -8.34 -9.64
CA ARG A 304 21.07 -9.61 -9.01
C ARG A 304 21.54 -10.81 -9.80
N MET A 305 21.27 -10.81 -11.13
CA MET A 305 21.53 -11.96 -12.00
C MET A 305 22.98 -12.10 -12.42
N ARG A 306 23.69 -11.00 -12.61
CA ARG A 306 25.01 -10.99 -13.23
C ARG A 306 26.16 -10.68 -12.28
N GLU A 307 25.90 -10.10 -11.13
CA GLU A 307 26.90 -9.72 -10.14
C GLU A 307 26.65 -10.44 -8.80
N PHE A 308 25.50 -10.24 -8.16
CA PHE A 308 25.23 -10.71 -6.79
C PHE A 308 25.26 -12.24 -6.67
N TYR A 309 24.41 -12.96 -7.40
CA TYR A 309 24.37 -14.44 -7.29
C TYR A 309 25.63 -15.13 -7.82
N PRO A 310 26.20 -14.71 -8.95
CA PRO A 310 27.49 -15.26 -9.39
C PRO A 310 28.61 -15.04 -8.38
N ALA A 311 28.68 -13.88 -7.70
CA ALA A 311 29.65 -13.64 -6.65
C ALA A 311 29.49 -14.62 -5.49
N LEU A 312 28.26 -14.80 -4.97
CA LEU A 312 28.00 -15.72 -3.86
C LEU A 312 28.34 -17.17 -4.23
N ALA A 313 28.05 -17.58 -5.46
CA ALA A 313 28.36 -18.92 -5.92
C ALA A 313 29.87 -19.14 -6.08
N ARG A 314 30.59 -18.18 -6.65
CA ARG A 314 32.06 -18.19 -6.78
C ARG A 314 32.77 -18.29 -5.43
N LEU A 315 32.21 -17.65 -4.42
CA LEU A 315 32.74 -17.63 -3.05
C LEU A 315 32.28 -18.82 -2.19
N GLY A 316 31.48 -19.73 -2.72
CA GLY A 316 30.96 -20.88 -1.98
C GLY A 316 29.92 -20.52 -0.88
N ILE A 317 29.42 -19.28 -0.87
CA ILE A 317 28.45 -18.79 0.13
C ILE A 317 27.07 -19.39 -0.15
N MET A 318 26.64 -19.41 -1.41
CA MET A 318 25.35 -19.95 -1.82
C MET A 318 25.38 -20.33 -3.30
N PRO A 319 24.80 -21.45 -3.72
CA PRO A 319 24.71 -21.79 -5.15
C PRO A 319 23.93 -20.73 -5.92
N ASN A 320 24.24 -20.54 -7.19
CA ASN A 320 23.50 -19.63 -8.05
C ASN A 320 22.08 -20.20 -8.28
N PRO A 321 21.02 -19.50 -7.88
CA PRO A 321 19.64 -19.99 -8.04
C PRO A 321 19.12 -19.89 -9.49
N TYR A 322 19.95 -19.42 -10.43
CA TYR A 322 19.56 -19.23 -11.82
C TYR A 322 20.54 -19.92 -12.76
N ARG A 323 20.02 -20.50 -13.83
CA ARG A 323 20.78 -21.03 -14.96
C ARG A 323 21.28 -19.89 -15.87
N PRO A 324 22.23 -20.15 -16.78
CA PRO A 324 22.72 -19.14 -17.71
C PRO A 324 21.63 -18.51 -18.60
N ASP A 325 20.57 -19.23 -18.89
CA ASP A 325 19.40 -18.75 -19.65
C ASP A 325 18.47 -17.84 -18.83
N GLY A 326 18.75 -17.65 -17.54
CA GLY A 326 17.95 -16.83 -16.63
C GLY A 326 16.76 -17.57 -15.99
N SER A 327 16.54 -18.85 -16.31
CA SER A 327 15.55 -19.68 -15.63
C SER A 327 16.03 -20.05 -14.22
N ARG A 328 15.07 -20.31 -13.31
CA ARG A 328 15.42 -20.79 -11.96
C ARG A 328 15.88 -22.24 -12.00
N VAL A 329 16.80 -22.59 -11.10
CA VAL A 329 17.28 -23.97 -10.92
C VAL A 329 16.19 -24.84 -10.31
N ASP A 330 15.49 -24.28 -9.33
CA ASP A 330 14.38 -24.90 -8.59
C ASP A 330 13.35 -23.84 -8.15
N ASP A 331 12.26 -24.26 -7.53
CA ASP A 331 11.22 -23.36 -7.03
C ASP A 331 11.51 -22.83 -5.61
N VAL A 332 12.59 -23.29 -4.98
CA VAL A 332 12.96 -22.86 -3.63
C VAL A 332 13.50 -21.42 -3.66
N PRO A 333 12.98 -20.49 -2.88
CA PRO A 333 13.52 -19.14 -2.81
C PRO A 333 14.98 -19.14 -2.36
N PRO A 334 15.86 -18.35 -2.99
CA PRO A 334 17.25 -18.26 -2.57
C PRO A 334 17.33 -17.72 -1.14
N ARG A 335 18.22 -18.32 -0.33
CA ARG A 335 18.45 -17.92 1.06
C ARG A 335 18.81 -16.44 1.17
N LEU A 336 19.73 -15.98 0.37
CA LEU A 336 20.19 -14.59 0.33
C LEU A 336 19.71 -13.89 -0.96
N VAL A 337 19.29 -12.66 -0.79
CA VAL A 337 18.93 -11.74 -1.88
C VAL A 337 19.64 -10.40 -1.64
N PRO A 338 19.77 -9.50 -2.63
CA PRO A 338 20.44 -8.21 -2.41
C PRO A 338 19.89 -7.43 -1.20
N TYR A 339 18.62 -7.61 -0.86
CA TYR A 339 18.01 -6.97 0.31
C TYR A 339 18.46 -7.60 1.64
N SER A 340 19.00 -8.83 1.63
CA SER A 340 19.60 -9.49 2.78
C SER A 340 20.79 -8.71 3.33
N CYS A 341 21.55 -8.01 2.48
CA CYS A 341 22.65 -7.11 2.92
C CYS A 341 22.13 -6.07 3.91
N ARG A 342 20.98 -5.48 3.62
CA ARG A 342 20.38 -4.50 4.51
C ARG A 342 19.85 -5.13 5.82
N HIS A 343 19.33 -6.35 5.77
CA HIS A 343 18.94 -7.06 6.99
C HIS A 343 20.16 -7.38 7.86
N THR A 344 21.25 -7.81 7.22
CA THR A 344 22.54 -8.04 7.87
C THR A 344 23.05 -6.77 8.57
N PHE A 345 23.02 -5.62 7.90
CA PHE A 345 23.37 -4.34 8.51
C PHE A 345 22.58 -4.10 9.81
N PHE A 346 21.25 -4.21 9.79
CA PHE A 346 20.43 -3.97 10.98
C PHE A 346 20.70 -4.98 12.10
N THR A 347 20.92 -6.25 11.75
CA THR A 347 21.25 -7.29 12.71
C THR A 347 22.61 -7.00 13.38
N LEU A 348 23.64 -6.72 12.57
CA LEU A 348 24.98 -6.40 13.09
C LEU A 348 24.99 -5.11 13.89
N ALA A 349 24.30 -4.06 13.43
CA ALA A 349 24.20 -2.79 14.14
C ALA A 349 23.54 -2.96 15.51
N ALA A 350 22.45 -3.76 15.58
CA ALA A 350 21.81 -4.09 16.85
C ALA A 350 22.72 -4.88 17.78
N GLN A 351 23.45 -5.86 17.26
CA GLN A 351 24.42 -6.65 18.02
C GLN A 351 25.62 -5.81 18.50
N SER A 352 26.01 -4.80 17.74
CA SER A 352 27.08 -3.84 18.11
C SER A 352 26.60 -2.73 19.05
N GLY A 353 25.33 -2.74 19.48
CA GLY A 353 24.81 -1.76 20.42
C GLY A 353 24.54 -0.38 19.78
N VAL A 354 24.39 -0.29 18.45
CA VAL A 354 23.98 0.96 17.77
C VAL A 354 22.58 1.35 18.20
N ARG A 355 22.38 2.61 18.56
CA ARG A 355 21.07 3.12 19.01
C ARG A 355 20.00 2.93 17.95
N LYS A 356 18.80 2.56 18.39
CA LYS A 356 17.63 2.27 17.53
C LYS A 356 17.23 3.47 16.66
N ASP A 357 17.29 4.70 17.20
CA ASP A 357 16.96 5.91 16.45
C ASP A 357 17.94 6.17 15.29
N VAL A 358 19.23 5.90 15.51
CA VAL A 358 20.28 5.98 14.47
C VAL A 358 20.03 4.94 13.38
N MET A 359 19.74 3.69 13.77
CA MET A 359 19.38 2.64 12.81
C MET A 359 18.16 3.02 11.97
N GLN A 360 17.11 3.58 12.59
CA GLN A 360 15.90 4.02 11.88
C GLN A 360 16.19 5.15 10.89
N ARG A 361 16.99 6.14 11.29
CA ARG A 361 17.42 7.26 10.42
C ARG A 361 18.25 6.74 9.24
N THR A 362 19.28 5.94 9.52
CA THR A 362 20.10 5.30 8.48
C THR A 362 19.25 4.46 7.52
N GLY A 363 18.24 3.77 8.04
CA GLY A 363 17.29 3.01 7.24
C GLY A 363 16.34 3.86 6.40
N GLY A 364 16.18 5.15 6.68
CA GLY A 364 15.14 6.00 6.05
C GLY A 364 13.75 5.49 6.39
N HIS A 365 13.54 5.07 7.64
CA HIS A 365 12.21 4.80 8.20
C HIS A 365 11.59 6.13 8.63
N ALA A 366 10.26 6.27 8.51
CA ALA A 366 9.58 7.45 9.01
C ALA A 366 9.70 7.47 10.53
N ILE A 367 10.41 8.48 11.06
CA ILE A 367 10.35 8.87 12.47
C ILE A 367 9.18 9.83 12.58
N GLY A 368 8.42 9.78 13.69
CA GLY A 368 7.25 10.66 13.88
C GLY A 368 7.59 12.10 13.48
N SER A 369 6.73 12.68 12.65
CA SER A 369 6.95 13.96 11.99
C SER A 369 6.95 15.10 13.00
N ASP A 370 8.13 15.58 13.40
CA ASP A 370 8.25 16.89 14.02
C ASP A 370 9.26 17.76 13.27
N ILE A 371 8.87 19.03 13.09
CA ILE A 371 9.63 20.09 12.38
C ILE A 371 11.02 20.31 12.99
N THR A 372 11.23 19.89 14.23
CA THR A 372 12.48 19.93 14.97
C THR A 372 13.62 19.11 14.31
N ASP A 373 13.28 18.11 13.51
CA ASP A 373 14.28 17.22 12.87
C ASP A 373 15.14 17.93 11.80
N ARG A 374 14.69 19.06 11.24
CA ARG A 374 15.43 19.77 10.17
C ARG A 374 16.60 20.63 10.69
N VAL A 375 16.53 21.09 11.92
CA VAL A 375 17.57 21.94 12.53
C VAL A 375 18.75 21.10 13.08
N TYR A 376 18.51 19.80 13.34
CA TYR A 376 19.50 18.89 13.91
C TYR A 376 20.38 18.15 12.88
N ILE A 377 20.23 18.41 11.58
CA ILE A 377 20.89 17.63 10.51
C ILE A 377 22.43 17.66 10.63
N HIS A 378 23.05 18.77 11.00
CA HIS A 378 24.51 18.86 11.10
C HIS A 378 25.10 18.21 12.38
N ARG A 379 24.43 18.33 13.53
CA ARG A 379 24.83 17.59 14.75
C ARG A 379 24.52 16.10 14.63
N ALA A 380 23.42 15.75 13.99
CA ALA A 380 23.02 14.37 13.78
C ALA A 380 24.01 13.56 12.92
N ALA A 381 24.73 14.17 12.00
CA ALA A 381 25.69 13.45 11.16
C ALA A 381 26.92 12.97 11.97
N GLN A 382 27.46 13.80 12.84
CA GLN A 382 28.62 13.44 13.71
C GLN A 382 28.20 12.40 14.77
N ASP A 383 27.03 12.58 15.41
CA ASP A 383 26.49 11.62 16.37
C ASP A 383 26.15 10.27 15.70
N MET A 384 25.70 10.29 14.45
CA MET A 384 25.44 9.08 13.67
C MET A 384 26.74 8.39 13.26
N ALA A 385 27.78 9.12 12.90
CA ALA A 385 29.08 8.56 12.57
C ALA A 385 29.64 7.76 13.75
N ALA A 386 29.74 8.39 14.93
CA ALA A 386 30.25 7.75 16.15
C ALA A 386 29.45 6.49 16.55
N GLU A 387 28.11 6.52 16.38
CA GLU A 387 27.27 5.35 16.65
C GLU A 387 27.48 4.23 15.62
N LEU A 388 27.66 4.56 14.34
CA LEU A 388 27.85 3.58 13.29
C LEU A 388 29.28 3.04 13.22
N ASP A 389 30.26 3.73 13.82
CA ASP A 389 31.62 3.21 14.00
C ASP A 389 31.64 1.96 14.88
N LYS A 390 30.74 1.81 15.84
CA LYS A 390 30.57 0.55 16.58
C LYS A 390 30.32 -0.65 15.67
N LEU A 391 29.57 -0.45 14.57
CA LEU A 391 29.42 -1.45 13.51
C LEU A 391 30.70 -1.56 12.68
N GLY A 392 31.38 -0.43 12.40
CA GLY A 392 32.65 -0.39 11.69
C GLY A 392 33.71 -1.24 12.39
N ASP A 393 33.86 -1.09 13.69
CA ASP A 393 34.78 -1.90 14.50
C ASP A 393 34.50 -3.39 14.40
N LYS A 394 33.23 -3.79 14.47
CA LYS A 394 32.85 -5.18 14.30
C LYS A 394 33.13 -5.71 12.89
N LEU A 395 32.93 -4.90 11.86
CA LEU A 395 33.23 -5.27 10.48
C LEU A 395 34.74 -5.36 10.24
N HIS A 396 35.54 -4.48 10.85
CA HIS A 396 37.02 -4.56 10.82
C HIS A 396 37.52 -5.85 11.44
N GLN A 397 36.99 -6.28 12.58
CA GLN A 397 37.32 -7.55 13.22
C GLN A 397 37.00 -8.77 12.33
N MET A 398 36.06 -8.67 11.42
CA MET A 398 35.75 -9.71 10.44
C MET A 398 36.61 -9.63 9.19
N GLY A 399 37.14 -8.46 8.86
CA GLY A 399 37.96 -8.22 7.68
C GLY A 399 39.45 -8.47 7.86
N GLY A 400 39.88 -8.68 9.10
CA GLY A 400 41.22 -9.08 9.41
C GLY A 400 42.09 -8.28 10.00
#